data_35e54bc1cb77cdecd5b60d9c5f3db385
#
_entry.id   35e54bc1cb77cdecd5b60d9c5f3db385
#
_cell.length_a   1.000
_cell.length_b   1.000
_cell.length_c   1.000
_cell.angle_alpha   90.00
_cell.angle_beta   90.00
_cell.angle_gamma   90.00
#
_symmetry.space_group_name_H-M   'P 1'
#
loop_
_entity.id
_entity.type
_entity.pdbx_description
1 polymer ?
#
loop_
_entity_poly.entity_id
_entity_poly.type
_entity_poly.pdbx_seq_one_letter_code
_entity_poly.pdbx_strand_id
1 'polypeptide(L)'
;TINRGAFALCSGLTSVTIPNSVTTIRGNAFTGCSSLRTVNCHITSPLVINANVFGNVTQSNCALNVPTGTQAVYQAAAVWRNFSPISGNLLSNHSFAIESALKIYPNPASEILNIALQEGLQLEKVNFYNTLGQLIKTTNHSEINVSSFAKGNYFVEIITNQGKATKTIIIQ
;
A
#
# COMPACT_ATOMS: atom_id res chain seq x y z
N THR A 1 -7.18 14.25 -5.32
CA THR A 1 -7.95 14.44 -6.57
C THR A 1 -7.04 14.84 -7.72
N ILE A 2 -7.23 14.24 -8.90
CA ILE A 2 -6.70 14.71 -10.20
C ILE A 2 -7.84 15.42 -10.92
N ASN A 3 -7.66 16.71 -11.20
CA ASN A 3 -8.72 17.54 -11.77
C ASN A 3 -8.96 17.27 -13.25
N ARG A 4 -10.09 17.80 -13.77
CA ARG A 4 -10.45 17.72 -15.18
C ARG A 4 -9.34 18.31 -16.05
N GLY A 5 -8.86 17.53 -17.04
CA GLY A 5 -7.86 17.97 -18.00
C GLY A 5 -6.47 18.27 -17.43
N ALA A 6 -6.17 17.85 -16.19
CA ALA A 6 -4.92 18.24 -15.49
C ALA A 6 -3.65 17.95 -16.30
N PHE A 7 -3.64 16.89 -17.10
CA PHE A 7 -2.55 16.48 -17.99
C PHE A 7 -3.01 16.34 -19.44
N ALA A 8 -4.11 17.00 -19.80
CA ALA A 8 -4.63 16.90 -21.17
C ALA A 8 -3.60 17.40 -22.19
N LEU A 9 -3.47 16.66 -23.29
CA LEU A 9 -2.56 16.98 -24.41
C LEU A 9 -1.07 16.97 -24.05
N CYS A 10 -0.69 16.40 -22.91
CA CYS A 10 0.71 16.16 -22.57
C CYS A 10 1.27 15.02 -23.43
N SER A 11 1.48 15.27 -24.72
CA SER A 11 1.87 14.27 -25.72
C SER A 11 3.25 13.64 -25.45
N GLY A 12 4.13 14.32 -24.71
CA GLY A 12 5.44 13.80 -24.29
C GLY A 12 5.42 12.98 -23.00
N LEU A 13 4.28 12.85 -22.32
CA LEU A 13 4.17 12.08 -21.07
C LEU A 13 4.22 10.59 -21.37
N THR A 14 5.29 9.91 -20.94
CA THR A 14 5.50 8.48 -21.19
C THR A 14 5.07 7.59 -20.02
N SER A 15 5.08 8.14 -18.80
CA SER A 15 4.72 7.41 -17.59
C SER A 15 4.01 8.33 -16.60
N VAL A 16 3.08 7.76 -15.82
CA VAL A 16 2.42 8.47 -14.72
C VAL A 16 2.33 7.55 -13.49
N THR A 17 2.54 8.14 -12.31
CA THR A 17 2.31 7.46 -11.04
C THR A 17 1.11 8.09 -10.33
N ILE A 18 0.10 7.29 -10.02
CA ILE A 18 -1.11 7.66 -9.28
C ILE A 18 -0.98 7.11 -7.87
N PRO A 19 -0.69 7.95 -6.87
CA PRO A 19 -0.54 7.51 -5.49
C PRO A 19 -1.87 7.08 -4.87
N ASN A 20 -1.81 6.29 -3.80
CA ASN A 20 -2.98 5.78 -3.08
C ASN A 20 -3.83 6.89 -2.43
N SER A 21 -3.26 8.07 -2.20
CA SER A 21 -3.98 9.24 -1.70
C SER A 21 -4.96 9.88 -2.71
N VAL A 22 -4.93 9.46 -3.98
CA VAL A 22 -5.86 9.96 -5.00
C VAL A 22 -7.20 9.23 -4.86
N THR A 23 -8.24 10.00 -4.56
CA THR A 23 -9.61 9.50 -4.37
C THR A 23 -10.52 9.77 -5.57
N THR A 24 -10.10 10.61 -6.51
CA THR A 24 -10.91 10.98 -7.68
C THR A 24 -10.02 11.36 -8.86
N ILE A 25 -10.35 10.87 -10.04
CA ILE A 25 -9.77 11.27 -11.32
C ILE A 25 -10.90 11.79 -12.20
N ARG A 26 -10.85 13.07 -12.53
CA ARG A 26 -11.92 13.73 -13.29
C ARG A 26 -11.71 13.59 -14.81
N GLY A 27 -12.79 13.76 -15.57
CA GLY A 27 -12.80 13.58 -17.02
C GLY A 27 -11.69 14.32 -17.75
N ASN A 28 -11.19 13.73 -18.81
CA ASN A 28 -10.12 14.23 -19.68
C ASN A 28 -8.75 14.42 -18.99
N ALA A 29 -8.57 13.88 -17.77
CA ALA A 29 -7.35 14.13 -16.99
C ALA A 29 -6.06 13.79 -17.77
N PHE A 30 -6.06 12.75 -18.58
CA PHE A 30 -4.93 12.28 -19.38
C PHE A 30 -5.27 12.19 -20.87
N THR A 31 -6.33 12.87 -21.32
CA THR A 31 -6.71 12.88 -22.74
C THR A 31 -5.59 13.42 -23.61
N GLY A 32 -5.25 12.72 -24.70
CA GLY A 32 -4.23 13.14 -25.65
C GLY A 32 -2.79 12.95 -25.18
N CYS A 33 -2.56 12.20 -24.10
CA CYS A 33 -1.22 11.74 -23.70
C CYS A 33 -0.77 10.60 -24.63
N SER A 34 -0.48 10.88 -25.89
CA SER A 34 -0.27 9.88 -26.94
C SER A 34 0.98 9.01 -26.74
N SER A 35 1.98 9.52 -26.00
CA SER A 35 3.20 8.77 -25.68
C SER A 35 3.09 7.94 -24.40
N LEU A 36 1.94 7.95 -23.71
CA LEU A 36 1.80 7.23 -22.43
C LEU A 36 1.91 5.71 -22.65
N ARG A 37 2.86 5.09 -21.96
CA ARG A 37 3.19 3.65 -22.05
C ARG A 37 3.13 2.94 -20.72
N THR A 38 3.12 3.69 -19.62
CA THR A 38 3.10 3.09 -18.27
C THR A 38 2.25 3.93 -17.32
N VAL A 39 1.33 3.26 -16.63
CA VAL A 39 0.56 3.83 -15.51
C VAL A 39 0.86 3.00 -14.27
N ASN A 40 1.48 3.59 -13.26
CA ASN A 40 1.68 3.00 -11.95
C ASN A 40 0.57 3.49 -11.02
N CYS A 41 -0.41 2.63 -10.72
CA CYS A 41 -1.56 2.99 -9.88
C CYS A 41 -1.45 2.29 -8.53
N HIS A 42 -1.12 3.05 -7.48
CA HIS A 42 -0.97 2.53 -6.11
C HIS A 42 -2.30 2.39 -5.35
N ILE A 43 -3.42 2.58 -6.02
CA ILE A 43 -4.77 2.46 -5.42
C ILE A 43 -5.15 0.98 -5.40
N THR A 44 -5.57 0.46 -4.26
CA THR A 44 -5.91 -0.97 -4.09
C THR A 44 -7.29 -1.33 -4.65
N SER A 45 -8.21 -0.37 -4.68
CA SER A 45 -9.55 -0.54 -5.25
C SER A 45 -9.72 0.42 -6.43
N PRO A 46 -9.93 -0.09 -7.67
CA PRO A 46 -9.98 0.77 -8.84
C PRO A 46 -11.09 1.82 -8.73
N LEU A 47 -10.72 3.07 -8.96
CA LEU A 47 -11.67 4.19 -8.98
C LEU A 47 -12.62 4.04 -10.19
N VAL A 48 -13.89 4.38 -9.97
CA VAL A 48 -14.83 4.55 -11.07
C VAL A 48 -14.47 5.84 -11.82
N ILE A 49 -14.03 5.71 -13.06
CA ILE A 49 -13.60 6.82 -13.90
C ILE A 49 -14.36 6.85 -15.22
N ASN A 50 -14.46 8.05 -15.79
CA ASN A 50 -15.09 8.21 -17.10
C ASN A 50 -14.15 7.71 -18.23
N ALA A 51 -14.72 7.15 -19.31
CA ALA A 51 -13.96 6.63 -20.45
C ALA A 51 -13.06 7.69 -21.11
N ASN A 52 -13.41 8.97 -21.01
CA ASN A 52 -12.62 10.05 -21.58
C ASN A 52 -11.38 10.44 -20.73
N VAL A 53 -11.19 9.87 -19.55
CA VAL A 53 -10.00 10.14 -18.70
C VAL A 53 -8.72 9.85 -19.49
N PHE A 54 -8.69 8.76 -20.25
CA PHE A 54 -7.58 8.34 -21.10
C PHE A 54 -7.95 8.44 -22.60
N GLY A 55 -8.77 9.41 -22.98
CA GLY A 55 -9.14 9.64 -24.37
C GLY A 55 -7.90 9.85 -25.26
N ASN A 56 -7.87 9.22 -26.43
CA ASN A 56 -6.72 9.25 -27.37
C ASN A 56 -5.39 8.70 -26.78
N VAL A 57 -5.48 7.88 -25.73
CA VAL A 57 -4.38 7.03 -25.26
C VAL A 57 -4.62 5.61 -25.75
N THR A 58 -3.61 4.99 -26.38
CA THR A 58 -3.69 3.59 -26.79
C THR A 58 -3.49 2.69 -25.57
N GLN A 59 -4.55 2.48 -24.77
CA GLN A 59 -4.50 1.74 -23.53
C GLN A 59 -4.02 0.28 -23.71
N SER A 60 -4.35 -0.35 -24.85
CA SER A 60 -3.89 -1.72 -25.18
C SER A 60 -2.37 -1.83 -25.38
N ASN A 61 -1.66 -0.70 -25.49
CA ASN A 61 -0.19 -0.64 -25.58
C ASN A 61 0.41 0.19 -24.43
N CYS A 62 -0.30 0.23 -23.32
CA CYS A 62 0.10 0.96 -22.11
C CYS A 62 0.01 0.00 -20.92
N ALA A 63 1.13 -0.28 -20.28
CA ALA A 63 1.18 -1.14 -19.11
C ALA A 63 0.50 -0.45 -17.91
N LEU A 64 -0.35 -1.18 -17.21
CA LEU A 64 -0.93 -0.78 -15.93
C LEU A 64 -0.33 -1.63 -14.83
N ASN A 65 0.48 -1.02 -13.99
CA ASN A 65 1.02 -1.66 -12.80
C ASN A 65 0.13 -1.29 -11.61
N VAL A 66 -0.30 -2.30 -10.86
CA VAL A 66 -1.20 -2.16 -9.71
C VAL A 66 -0.61 -2.89 -8.49
N PRO A 67 -1.10 -2.62 -7.27
CA PRO A 67 -0.62 -3.31 -6.08
C PRO A 67 -0.79 -4.82 -6.17
N THR A 68 0.15 -5.55 -5.60
CA THR A 68 0.10 -7.03 -5.53
C THR A 68 -1.25 -7.50 -4.98
N GLY A 69 -1.85 -8.48 -5.65
CA GLY A 69 -3.15 -9.04 -5.27
C GLY A 69 -4.38 -8.28 -5.80
N THR A 70 -4.21 -7.12 -6.45
CA THR A 70 -5.35 -6.33 -6.97
C THR A 70 -5.57 -6.46 -8.48
N GLN A 71 -4.74 -7.22 -9.17
CA GLN A 71 -4.79 -7.36 -10.63
C GLN A 71 -6.19 -7.76 -11.14
N ALA A 72 -6.82 -8.77 -10.51
CA ALA A 72 -8.12 -9.27 -10.94
C ALA A 72 -9.24 -8.22 -10.87
N VAL A 73 -9.24 -7.38 -9.82
CA VAL A 73 -10.25 -6.31 -9.68
C VAL A 73 -10.05 -5.20 -10.72
N TYR A 74 -8.81 -4.91 -11.13
CA TYR A 74 -8.53 -3.97 -12.20
C TYR A 74 -8.91 -4.52 -13.58
N GLN A 75 -8.71 -5.82 -13.82
CA GLN A 75 -9.15 -6.51 -15.04
C GLN A 75 -10.68 -6.54 -15.19
N ALA A 76 -11.42 -6.51 -14.09
CA ALA A 76 -12.88 -6.42 -14.09
C ALA A 76 -13.41 -4.98 -14.19
N ALA A 77 -12.59 -3.99 -13.82
CA ALA A 77 -13.03 -2.59 -13.71
C ALA A 77 -13.14 -1.91 -15.08
N ALA A 78 -14.25 -1.20 -15.30
CA ALA A 78 -14.47 -0.43 -16.52
C ALA A 78 -13.35 0.60 -16.73
N VAL A 79 -12.97 0.83 -18.00
CA VAL A 79 -11.86 1.68 -18.44
C VAL A 79 -10.48 1.09 -18.09
N TRP A 80 -10.27 0.65 -16.85
CA TRP A 80 -8.99 0.09 -16.41
C TRP A 80 -8.65 -1.23 -17.13
N ARG A 81 -9.65 -2.07 -17.41
CA ARG A 81 -9.48 -3.34 -18.15
C ARG A 81 -8.94 -3.19 -19.57
N ASN A 82 -8.96 -1.98 -20.12
CA ASN A 82 -8.47 -1.72 -21.48
C ASN A 82 -6.95 -1.60 -21.55
N PHE A 83 -6.28 -1.47 -20.41
CA PHE A 83 -4.82 -1.45 -20.36
C PHE A 83 -4.22 -2.84 -20.59
N SER A 84 -3.07 -2.89 -21.23
CA SER A 84 -2.35 -4.15 -21.45
C SER A 84 -0.83 -3.91 -21.51
N PRO A 85 -0.05 -4.71 -20.74
CA PRO A 85 -0.46 -5.67 -19.72
C PRO A 85 -0.97 -5.00 -18.43
N ILE A 86 -1.78 -5.73 -17.62
CA ILE A 86 -2.08 -5.36 -16.24
C ILE A 86 -1.26 -6.27 -15.33
N SER A 87 -0.38 -5.70 -14.53
CA SER A 87 0.57 -6.43 -13.67
C SER A 87 0.40 -6.05 -12.21
N GLY A 88 0.22 -7.05 -11.34
CA GLY A 88 0.15 -6.88 -9.89
C GLY A 88 1.54 -6.89 -9.24
N ASN A 89 2.44 -6.00 -9.66
CA ASN A 89 3.84 -5.98 -9.25
C ASN A 89 4.24 -4.75 -8.43
N LEU A 90 3.33 -3.79 -8.23
CA LEU A 90 3.63 -2.67 -7.35
C LEU A 90 3.61 -3.14 -5.90
N LEU A 91 4.71 -2.92 -5.21
CA LEU A 91 4.73 -3.01 -3.76
C LEU A 91 3.76 -1.96 -3.21
N SER A 92 2.78 -2.41 -2.44
CA SER A 92 1.84 -1.47 -1.82
C SER A 92 2.58 -0.64 -0.77
N ASN A 93 2.47 0.70 -0.82
CA ASN A 93 2.98 1.59 0.23
C ASN A 93 2.16 1.49 1.54
N HIS A 94 1.36 0.43 1.70
CA HIS A 94 0.61 0.19 2.93
C HIS A 94 1.51 0.07 4.17
N SER A 95 2.75 -0.42 4.01
CA SER A 95 3.68 -0.52 5.14
C SER A 95 3.97 0.85 5.77
N PHE A 96 4.19 1.90 4.96
CA PHE A 96 4.45 3.25 5.50
C PHE A 96 3.20 3.88 6.15
N ALA A 97 2.02 3.70 5.55
CA ALA A 97 0.77 4.18 6.12
C ALA A 97 0.46 3.48 7.45
N ILE A 98 0.69 2.16 7.53
CA ILE A 98 0.49 1.38 8.75
C ILE A 98 1.54 1.73 9.81
N GLU A 99 2.79 1.98 9.44
CA GLU A 99 3.83 2.39 10.38
C GLU A 99 3.50 3.69 11.13
N SER A 100 2.86 4.64 10.47
CA SER A 100 2.40 5.89 11.09
C SER A 100 1.11 5.72 11.89
N ALA A 101 0.29 4.73 11.54
CA ALA A 101 -1.01 4.43 12.13
C ALA A 101 -0.94 3.46 13.32
N LEU A 102 0.25 3.02 13.72
CA LEU A 102 0.46 2.17 14.88
C LEU A 102 1.50 2.75 15.84
N LYS A 103 1.29 2.51 17.13
CA LYS A 103 2.24 2.84 18.19
C LYS A 103 2.54 1.59 19.00
N ILE A 104 3.81 1.43 19.37
CA ILE A 104 4.26 0.39 20.30
C ILE A 104 4.84 1.08 21.53
N TYR A 105 4.38 0.69 22.72
CA TYR A 105 4.82 1.31 23.96
C TYR A 105 4.66 0.36 25.16
N PRO A 106 5.49 0.56 26.23
CA PRO A 106 6.66 1.40 26.26
C PRO A 106 7.78 0.84 25.36
N ASN A 107 8.70 1.68 24.93
CA ASN A 107 9.93 1.24 24.29
C ASN A 107 11.07 2.11 24.83
N PRO A 108 11.96 1.58 25.65
CA PRO A 108 12.12 0.18 26.05
C PRO A 108 10.98 -0.40 26.91
N ALA A 109 10.79 -1.73 26.83
CA ALA A 109 9.82 -2.50 27.62
C ALA A 109 10.51 -3.49 28.55
N SER A 110 9.89 -3.75 29.72
CA SER A 110 10.38 -4.74 30.72
C SER A 110 9.39 -5.87 30.98
N GLU A 111 8.09 -5.57 31.03
CA GLU A 111 7.04 -6.53 31.41
C GLU A 111 5.96 -6.64 30.33
N ILE A 112 5.28 -5.52 30.05
CA ILE A 112 4.16 -5.47 29.12
C ILE A 112 4.49 -4.52 27.97
N LEU A 113 4.28 -5.00 26.76
CA LEU A 113 4.36 -4.24 25.53
C LEU A 113 2.95 -4.07 24.96
N ASN A 114 2.57 -2.85 24.62
CA ASN A 114 1.27 -2.53 24.04
C ASN A 114 1.40 -2.11 22.58
N ILE A 115 0.43 -2.53 21.77
CA ILE A 115 0.28 -2.10 20.37
C ILE A 115 -1.04 -1.35 20.26
N ALA A 116 -0.97 -0.05 19.99
CA ALA A 116 -2.14 0.78 19.69
C ALA A 116 -2.25 0.98 18.18
N LEU A 117 -3.43 0.73 17.64
CA LEU A 117 -3.77 0.89 16.24
C LEU A 117 -4.75 2.05 16.09
N GLN A 118 -4.65 2.82 15.01
CA GLN A 118 -5.65 3.82 14.66
C GLN A 118 -6.97 3.15 14.26
N GLU A 119 -8.05 3.92 14.33
CA GLU A 119 -9.39 3.49 13.95
C GLU A 119 -9.41 2.92 12.52
N GLY A 120 -10.09 1.78 12.35
CA GLY A 120 -10.19 1.05 11.08
C GLY A 120 -9.11 -0.02 10.84
N LEU A 121 -8.04 -0.06 11.66
CA LEU A 121 -7.06 -1.15 11.63
C LEU A 121 -7.45 -2.24 12.65
N GLN A 122 -7.38 -3.49 12.21
CA GLN A 122 -7.58 -4.66 13.07
C GLN A 122 -6.30 -5.49 13.13
N LEU A 123 -5.88 -5.83 14.34
CA LEU A 123 -4.71 -6.67 14.56
C LEU A 123 -5.04 -8.12 14.19
N GLU A 124 -4.25 -8.69 13.29
CA GLU A 124 -4.37 -10.11 12.92
C GLU A 124 -3.28 -10.95 13.59
N LYS A 125 -2.03 -10.44 13.57
CA LYS A 125 -0.89 -11.18 14.10
C LYS A 125 0.25 -10.26 14.48
N VAL A 126 1.02 -10.65 15.47
CA VAL A 126 2.29 -10.04 15.89
C VAL A 126 3.36 -11.12 15.95
N ASN A 127 4.44 -10.94 15.24
CA ASN A 127 5.60 -11.82 15.25
C ASN A 127 6.80 -11.08 15.84
N PHE A 128 7.48 -11.72 16.80
CA PHE A 128 8.71 -11.21 17.41
C PHE A 128 9.90 -11.98 16.85
N TYR A 129 10.90 -11.27 16.36
CA TYR A 129 12.14 -11.85 15.87
C TYR A 129 13.32 -11.28 16.66
N ASN A 130 14.31 -12.11 16.94
CA ASN A 130 15.59 -11.65 17.47
C ASN A 130 16.43 -10.99 16.39
N THR A 131 17.63 -10.49 16.74
CA THR A 131 18.57 -9.85 15.82
C THR A 131 19.12 -10.80 14.74
N LEU A 132 19.01 -12.11 14.93
CA LEU A 132 19.38 -13.14 13.95
C LEU A 132 18.23 -13.48 12.99
N GLY A 133 17.06 -12.83 13.14
CA GLY A 133 15.87 -13.10 12.32
C GLY A 133 15.10 -14.36 12.72
N GLN A 134 15.41 -14.97 13.87
CA GLN A 134 14.69 -16.14 14.38
C GLN A 134 13.38 -15.70 15.02
N LEU A 135 12.29 -16.38 14.69
CA LEU A 135 10.98 -16.16 15.29
C LEU A 135 10.98 -16.62 16.74
N ILE A 136 10.70 -15.72 17.67
CA ILE A 136 10.70 -15.97 19.12
C ILE A 136 9.28 -16.19 19.64
N LYS A 137 8.32 -15.40 19.17
CA LYS A 137 6.92 -15.48 19.64
C LYS A 137 5.97 -15.01 18.55
N THR A 138 4.81 -15.62 18.49
CA THR A 138 3.66 -15.17 17.71
C THR A 138 2.46 -14.99 18.63
N THR A 139 1.70 -13.93 18.46
CA THR A 139 0.45 -13.66 19.20
C THR A 139 -0.51 -12.85 18.32
N ASN A 140 -1.78 -12.79 18.70
CA ASN A 140 -2.81 -11.93 18.12
C ASN A 140 -3.34 -10.89 19.12
N HIS A 141 -2.72 -10.78 20.29
CA HIS A 141 -3.08 -9.82 21.32
C HIS A 141 -2.30 -8.52 21.17
N SER A 142 -2.94 -7.40 21.46
CA SER A 142 -2.32 -6.07 21.47
C SER A 142 -1.56 -5.75 22.76
N GLU A 143 -1.84 -6.48 23.84
CA GLU A 143 -1.12 -6.44 25.10
C GLU A 143 -0.30 -7.73 25.25
N ILE A 144 1.01 -7.59 25.35
CA ILE A 144 1.93 -8.72 25.22
C ILE A 144 2.90 -8.74 26.40
N ASN A 145 2.87 -9.81 27.16
CA ASN A 145 3.88 -10.02 28.20
C ASN A 145 5.21 -10.43 27.55
N VAL A 146 6.26 -9.64 27.82
CA VAL A 146 7.62 -9.80 27.33
C VAL A 146 8.64 -10.05 28.45
N SER A 147 8.20 -10.23 29.70
CA SER A 147 9.08 -10.45 30.86
C SER A 147 9.96 -11.69 30.76
N SER A 148 9.56 -12.68 29.93
CA SER A 148 10.34 -13.89 29.67
C SER A 148 11.35 -13.73 28.50
N PHE A 149 11.39 -12.59 27.85
CA PHE A 149 12.31 -12.37 26.75
C PHE A 149 13.71 -12.01 27.30
N ALA A 150 14.75 -12.45 26.60
CA ALA A 150 16.10 -11.98 26.89
C ALA A 150 16.22 -10.47 26.63
N LYS A 151 17.03 -9.79 27.43
CA LYS A 151 17.31 -8.36 27.21
C LYS A 151 17.97 -8.14 25.85
N GLY A 152 17.56 -7.12 25.13
CA GLY A 152 18.13 -6.80 23.82
C GLY A 152 17.13 -6.23 22.82
N ASN A 153 17.56 -6.14 21.57
CA ASN A 153 16.76 -5.65 20.45
C ASN A 153 15.94 -6.75 19.81
N TYR A 154 14.71 -6.42 19.46
CA TYR A 154 13.78 -7.30 18.74
C TYR A 154 13.14 -6.55 17.57
N PHE A 155 12.89 -7.27 16.48
CA PHE A 155 12.03 -6.82 15.40
C PHE A 155 10.62 -7.36 15.63
N VAL A 156 9.64 -6.47 15.63
CA VAL A 156 8.22 -6.81 15.82
C VAL A 156 7.49 -6.53 14.52
N GLU A 157 7.06 -7.60 13.84
CA GLU A 157 6.22 -7.53 12.66
C GLU A 157 4.76 -7.56 13.10
N ILE A 158 4.03 -6.51 12.78
CA ILE A 158 2.60 -6.36 13.08
C ILE A 158 1.83 -6.51 11.77
N ILE A 159 0.94 -7.50 11.74
CA ILE A 159 0.08 -7.81 10.59
C ILE A 159 -1.33 -7.38 10.95
N THR A 160 -1.93 -6.59 10.07
CA THR A 160 -3.28 -6.06 10.18
C THR A 160 -4.11 -6.40 8.94
N ASN A 161 -5.42 -6.21 9.02
CA ASN A 161 -6.34 -6.36 7.89
C ASN A 161 -6.02 -5.46 6.67
N GLN A 162 -5.12 -4.48 6.82
CA GLN A 162 -4.74 -3.55 5.76
C GLN A 162 -3.26 -3.65 5.35
N GLY A 163 -2.50 -4.61 5.91
CA GLY A 163 -1.11 -4.84 5.59
C GLY A 163 -0.24 -5.02 6.82
N LYS A 164 1.08 -4.87 6.68
CA LYS A 164 2.03 -5.12 7.76
C LYS A 164 3.00 -3.97 7.98
N ALA A 165 3.50 -3.85 9.20
CA ALA A 165 4.60 -2.96 9.57
C ALA A 165 5.60 -3.68 10.47
N THR A 166 6.84 -3.23 10.46
CA THR A 166 7.90 -3.76 11.34
C THR A 166 8.48 -2.63 12.18
N LYS A 167 8.56 -2.84 13.47
CA LYS A 167 9.15 -1.89 14.42
C LYS A 167 10.28 -2.56 15.21
N THR A 168 11.28 -1.77 15.57
CA THR A 168 12.33 -2.21 16.49
C THR A 168 11.94 -1.82 17.90
N ILE A 169 12.06 -2.76 18.83
CA ILE A 169 11.86 -2.54 20.28
C ILE A 169 13.08 -2.99 21.06
N ILE A 170 13.21 -2.46 22.26
CA ILE A 170 14.25 -2.82 23.24
C ILE A 170 13.58 -3.44 24.44
N ILE A 171 14.03 -4.64 24.84
CA ILE A 171 13.63 -5.31 26.10
C ILE A 171 14.74 -5.09 27.12
N GLN A 172 14.35 -4.69 28.36
CA GLN A 172 15.26 -4.40 29.48
C GLN A 172 15.02 -5.31 30.68
#